data_c3f841c0e3f60c2639620866594c4d10
#
_entry.id   c3f841c0e3f60c2639620866594c4d10
#
_cell.length_a   1.000
_cell.length_b   1.000
_cell.length_c   1.000
_cell.angle_alpha   90.00
_cell.angle_beta   90.00
_cell.angle_gamma   90.00
#
_symmetry.space_group_name_H-M   'P 1'
#
loop_
_entity.id
_entity.type
_entity.pdbx_description
1 polymer ?
#
loop_
_entity_poly.entity_id
_entity_poly.type
_entity_poly.pdbx_seq_one_letter_code
_entity_poly.pdbx_strand_id
1 'polypeptide(L)'
;MRKAALDTSIPRVQTADFSCPLGVYPTDPSSFKPLPGYHWAFEASDGDEEHDQWERWPDRYMYDVVVTHARVDALLRCLIALLPGRCYPILDVLGRDIYREVDPYIAYDAVGIERFIDGLRRRREWLLEDGLVGFGAMSLEPFVYIYVDEHKILTLRVEPSLKDRAERILAAFDLAALPEPQGIDSFEHEHRTALAPPEEGAEGEGALATQEDIVEELIERWRLTLNVDAEGNVDDQGRDLGATPWRCVVALRNEQDDEVCRAEVYLVAPSLAEAERIAIEALDRDPDADDACVLFADRLSPEEFASAVGPKADAAIGNPGPYAVRALKR
;
A
#
# COMPACT_ATOMS: atom_id res chain seq x y z
N MET A 1 12.81 3.13 16.56
CA MET A 1 11.57 2.87 15.77
C MET A 1 10.40 3.56 16.45
N ARG A 2 9.74 4.49 15.78
CA ARG A 2 8.60 5.23 16.31
C ARG A 2 7.38 4.32 16.47
N LYS A 3 6.58 4.58 17.50
CA LYS A 3 5.34 3.83 17.78
C LYS A 3 4.21 4.41 16.93
N ALA A 4 3.48 3.57 16.20
CA ALA A 4 2.20 3.96 15.62
C ALA A 4 1.12 3.99 16.70
N ALA A 5 0.22 4.93 16.64
CA ALA A 5 -0.97 4.99 17.48
C ALA A 5 -2.20 5.28 16.62
N LEU A 6 -3.29 4.62 16.94
CA LEU A 6 -4.58 4.91 16.32
C LEU A 6 -5.21 6.13 16.98
N ASP A 7 -5.97 6.88 16.20
CA ASP A 7 -6.79 7.99 16.72
C ASP A 7 -8.01 7.42 17.46
N THR A 8 -7.95 7.45 18.79
CA THR A 8 -9.02 6.97 19.64
C THR A 8 -10.28 7.84 19.64
N SER A 9 -10.24 9.02 19.02
CA SER A 9 -11.40 9.89 18.84
C SER A 9 -12.31 9.45 17.70
N ILE A 10 -11.82 8.62 16.79
CA ILE A 10 -12.56 8.11 15.65
C ILE A 10 -13.60 7.07 16.11
N PRO A 11 -14.90 7.31 15.94
CA PRO A 11 -15.92 6.33 16.28
C PRO A 11 -15.91 5.18 15.27
N ARG A 12 -15.95 3.95 15.75
CA ARG A 12 -16.13 2.77 14.91
C ARG A 12 -17.58 2.63 14.50
N VAL A 13 -17.84 2.43 13.23
CA VAL A 13 -19.17 2.06 12.72
C VAL A 13 -19.38 0.56 12.93
N GLN A 14 -20.51 0.22 13.52
CA GLN A 14 -20.88 -1.18 13.79
C GLN A 14 -22.40 -1.37 13.82
N THR A 15 -22.83 -2.56 13.38
CA THR A 15 -24.18 -3.10 13.62
C THR A 15 -24.14 -4.12 14.76
N ALA A 16 -25.23 -4.84 15.01
CA ALA A 16 -25.26 -5.88 16.05
C ALA A 16 -24.20 -6.98 15.82
N ASP A 17 -23.98 -7.36 14.55
CA ASP A 17 -23.18 -8.52 14.17
C ASP A 17 -21.97 -8.19 13.26
N PHE A 18 -21.79 -6.93 12.88
CA PHE A 18 -20.74 -6.51 11.98
C PHE A 18 -20.10 -5.19 12.42
N SER A 19 -18.78 -5.15 12.40
CA SER A 19 -17.99 -3.94 12.62
C SER A 19 -17.13 -3.61 11.41
N CYS A 20 -17.01 -2.32 11.08
CA CYS A 20 -16.07 -1.83 10.07
C CYS A 20 -14.69 -1.54 10.68
N PRO A 21 -13.61 -1.43 9.88
CA PRO A 21 -12.35 -0.82 10.34
C PRO A 21 -12.59 0.66 10.71
N LEU A 22 -11.66 1.28 11.44
CA LEU A 22 -11.78 2.71 11.80
C LEU A 22 -11.65 3.63 10.57
N GLY A 23 -10.86 3.21 9.60
CA GLY A 23 -10.53 4.01 8.42
C GLY A 23 -11.59 4.01 7.32
N VAL A 24 -12.66 3.19 7.42
CA VAL A 24 -13.71 3.14 6.40
C VAL A 24 -15.08 3.22 7.07
N TYR A 25 -15.95 4.07 6.56
CA TYR A 25 -17.26 4.25 7.14
C TYR A 25 -18.32 4.60 6.09
N PRO A 26 -19.56 4.05 6.23
CA PRO A 26 -20.64 4.39 5.31
C PRO A 26 -21.08 5.84 5.53
N THR A 27 -21.36 6.57 4.43
CA THR A 27 -21.90 7.94 4.47
C THR A 27 -23.31 7.97 5.03
N ASP A 28 -24.11 6.92 4.79
CA ASP A 28 -25.42 6.69 5.40
C ASP A 28 -25.42 5.40 6.24
N PRO A 29 -25.18 5.45 7.56
CA PRO A 29 -25.22 4.28 8.42
C PRO A 29 -26.57 3.56 8.45
N SER A 30 -27.67 4.22 8.09
CA SER A 30 -29.02 3.62 8.11
C SER A 30 -29.23 2.65 6.93
N SER A 31 -28.52 2.83 5.84
CA SER A 31 -28.55 1.97 4.66
C SER A 31 -27.57 0.78 4.77
N PHE A 32 -26.61 0.84 5.69
CA PHE A 32 -25.59 -0.16 5.86
C PHE A 32 -26.13 -1.49 6.41
N LYS A 33 -26.21 -2.49 5.53
CA LYS A 33 -26.73 -3.84 5.84
C LYS A 33 -25.77 -4.90 5.31
N PRO A 34 -24.61 -5.06 5.98
CA PRO A 34 -23.60 -6.02 5.52
C PRO A 34 -24.12 -7.46 5.53
N LEU A 35 -23.66 -8.24 4.59
CA LEU A 35 -23.98 -9.67 4.46
C LEU A 35 -22.66 -10.46 4.42
N PRO A 36 -22.14 -10.90 5.59
CA PRO A 36 -20.90 -11.69 5.64
C PRO A 36 -21.03 -13.04 4.97
N GLY A 37 -19.99 -13.46 4.29
CA GLY A 37 -19.91 -14.71 3.55
C GLY A 37 -18.78 -14.65 2.53
N TYR A 38 -18.79 -15.53 1.56
CA TYR A 38 -17.83 -15.46 0.47
C TYR A 38 -18.48 -15.81 -0.88
N HIS A 39 -18.04 -15.13 -1.90
CA HIS A 39 -18.23 -15.53 -3.29
C HIS A 39 -17.04 -16.37 -3.73
N TRP A 40 -17.23 -17.31 -4.65
CA TRP A 40 -16.12 -18.05 -5.24
C TRP A 40 -16.34 -18.28 -6.73
N ALA A 41 -15.24 -18.31 -7.47
CA ALA A 41 -15.20 -18.66 -8.88
C ALA A 41 -13.98 -19.53 -9.18
N PHE A 42 -14.05 -20.29 -10.26
CA PHE A 42 -12.88 -20.95 -10.83
C PHE A 42 -12.38 -20.11 -12.00
N GLU A 43 -11.11 -19.77 -11.98
CA GLU A 43 -10.40 -19.10 -13.06
C GLU A 43 -9.40 -20.07 -13.68
N ALA A 44 -9.55 -20.32 -14.99
CA ALA A 44 -8.56 -21.07 -15.74
C ALA A 44 -7.26 -20.26 -15.86
N SER A 45 -6.15 -20.97 -16.06
CA SER A 45 -4.87 -20.31 -16.31
C SER A 45 -4.98 -19.31 -17.46
N ASP A 46 -4.58 -18.09 -17.20
CA ASP A 46 -4.51 -17.03 -18.18
C ASP A 46 -3.08 -16.88 -18.67
N GLY A 47 -2.92 -16.85 -19.95
CA GLY A 47 -1.64 -16.65 -20.62
C GLY A 47 -1.69 -17.22 -22.01
N ASP A 48 -1.97 -16.39 -23.00
CA ASP A 48 -1.64 -16.67 -24.38
C ASP A 48 -0.11 -16.62 -24.53
N GLU A 49 0.44 -17.52 -25.37
CA GLU A 49 1.86 -17.61 -25.66
C GLU A 49 2.46 -16.33 -26.31
N GLU A 50 1.60 -15.34 -26.66
CA GLU A 50 1.94 -14.12 -27.36
C GLU A 50 2.12 -12.88 -26.46
N HIS A 51 1.70 -12.92 -25.19
CA HIS A 51 1.88 -11.82 -24.24
C HIS A 51 2.89 -12.18 -23.15
N ASP A 52 3.68 -11.20 -22.73
CA ASP A 52 4.84 -11.30 -21.84
C ASP A 52 4.67 -12.32 -20.71
N GLN A 53 5.66 -13.22 -20.57
CA GLN A 53 5.67 -14.39 -19.70
C GLN A 53 5.57 -14.11 -18.18
N TRP A 54 5.41 -12.85 -17.77
CA TRP A 54 5.49 -12.42 -16.37
C TRP A 54 4.20 -12.57 -15.57
N GLU A 55 3.04 -12.75 -16.25
CA GLU A 55 1.72 -12.77 -15.61
C GLU A 55 0.93 -14.08 -15.85
N ARG A 56 1.61 -15.20 -16.00
CA ARG A 56 0.92 -16.49 -16.13
C ARG A 56 0.45 -16.96 -14.77
N TRP A 57 -0.82 -16.73 -14.50
CA TRP A 57 -1.47 -17.29 -13.31
C TRP A 57 -1.99 -18.69 -13.62
N PRO A 58 -1.74 -19.68 -12.74
CA PRO A 58 -2.23 -21.05 -12.93
C PRO A 58 -3.75 -21.14 -12.76
N ASP A 59 -4.31 -22.31 -13.09
CA ASP A 59 -5.67 -22.67 -12.69
C ASP A 59 -5.85 -22.43 -11.21
N ARG A 60 -6.91 -21.68 -10.83
CA ARG A 60 -7.10 -21.23 -9.44
C ARG A 60 -8.57 -21.12 -9.06
N TYR A 61 -8.86 -21.33 -7.80
CA TYR A 61 -10.10 -20.87 -7.18
C TYR A 61 -9.89 -19.52 -6.55
N MET A 62 -10.77 -18.58 -6.87
CA MET A 62 -10.84 -17.25 -6.28
C MET A 62 -11.96 -17.20 -5.26
N TYR A 63 -11.71 -16.54 -4.14
CA TYR A 63 -12.68 -16.28 -3.08
C TYR A 63 -12.61 -14.81 -2.69
N ASP A 64 -13.75 -14.11 -2.76
CA ASP A 64 -13.94 -12.77 -2.20
C ASP A 64 -14.71 -12.94 -0.90
N VAL A 65 -14.08 -12.56 0.21
CA VAL A 65 -14.54 -12.91 1.55
C VAL A 65 -14.85 -11.67 2.35
N VAL A 66 -16.12 -11.52 2.69
CA VAL A 66 -16.61 -10.48 3.60
C VAL A 66 -16.78 -11.06 4.99
N VAL A 67 -16.06 -10.50 5.95
CA VAL A 67 -16.13 -10.89 7.36
C VAL A 67 -16.11 -9.64 8.24
N THR A 68 -16.77 -9.68 9.39
CA THR A 68 -16.70 -8.56 10.34
C THR A 68 -15.25 -8.25 10.72
N HIS A 69 -14.89 -6.97 10.78
CA HIS A 69 -13.53 -6.53 11.07
C HIS A 69 -12.91 -7.22 12.30
N ALA A 70 -13.71 -7.45 13.35
CA ALA A 70 -13.25 -8.12 14.56
C ALA A 70 -12.65 -9.53 14.31
N ARG A 71 -12.99 -10.17 13.19
CA ARG A 71 -12.53 -11.53 12.83
C ARG A 71 -11.48 -11.55 11.70
N VAL A 72 -11.21 -10.41 11.03
CA VAL A 72 -10.27 -10.34 9.90
C VAL A 72 -8.89 -10.88 10.28
N ASP A 73 -8.31 -10.40 11.39
CA ASP A 73 -6.98 -10.83 11.83
C ASP A 73 -6.91 -12.35 12.11
N ALA A 74 -7.92 -12.90 12.75
CA ALA A 74 -7.95 -14.33 13.05
C ALA A 74 -8.07 -15.17 11.77
N LEU A 75 -8.92 -14.76 10.84
CA LEU A 75 -9.07 -15.43 9.54
C LEU A 75 -7.78 -15.33 8.72
N LEU A 76 -7.20 -14.14 8.61
CA LEU A 76 -5.95 -13.90 7.90
C LEU A 76 -4.81 -14.80 8.41
N ARG A 77 -4.66 -14.96 9.72
CA ARG A 77 -3.65 -15.88 10.29
C ARG A 77 -3.88 -17.33 9.90
N CYS A 78 -5.12 -17.76 9.79
CA CYS A 78 -5.43 -19.11 9.33
C CYS A 78 -5.12 -19.29 7.84
N LEU A 79 -5.39 -18.25 7.02
CA LEU A 79 -5.10 -18.26 5.59
C LEU A 79 -3.59 -18.17 5.31
N ILE A 80 -2.83 -17.39 6.06
CA ILE A 80 -1.35 -17.33 5.95
C ILE A 80 -0.72 -18.72 6.12
N ALA A 81 -1.33 -19.64 6.86
CA ALA A 81 -0.87 -21.00 6.97
C ALA A 81 -0.97 -21.83 5.67
N LEU A 82 -1.59 -21.30 4.61
CA LEU A 82 -1.57 -21.87 3.26
C LEU A 82 -0.28 -21.52 2.51
N LEU A 83 0.37 -20.41 2.84
CA LEU A 83 1.63 -19.98 2.22
C LEU A 83 2.77 -20.94 2.62
N PRO A 84 3.75 -21.13 1.73
CA PRO A 84 4.97 -21.87 2.03
C PRO A 84 5.93 -21.05 2.91
N GLY A 85 7.14 -21.58 3.13
CA GLY A 85 8.18 -20.89 3.93
C GLY A 85 8.70 -19.59 3.33
N ARG A 86 8.38 -19.27 2.08
CA ARG A 86 8.73 -18.02 1.39
C ARG A 86 7.53 -17.47 0.63
N CYS A 87 7.39 -16.15 0.61
CA CYS A 87 6.31 -15.46 -0.10
C CYS A 87 6.79 -14.12 -0.68
N TYR A 88 5.97 -13.54 -1.53
CA TYR A 88 6.13 -12.22 -2.13
C TYR A 88 5.12 -11.27 -1.46
N PRO A 89 5.52 -10.45 -0.48
CA PRO A 89 4.64 -9.47 0.13
C PRO A 89 4.14 -8.42 -0.85
N ILE A 90 2.96 -7.89 -0.56
CA ILE A 90 2.26 -6.84 -1.30
C ILE A 90 1.81 -5.79 -0.29
N LEU A 91 1.91 -4.52 -0.68
CA LEU A 91 1.41 -3.38 0.10
C LEU A 91 0.89 -2.32 -0.88
N ASP A 92 -0.37 -1.97 -0.76
CA ASP A 92 -0.98 -0.89 -1.53
C ASP A 92 -1.25 0.29 -0.60
N VAL A 93 -0.88 1.49 -1.05
CA VAL A 93 -1.07 2.73 -0.30
C VAL A 93 -1.87 3.69 -1.16
N LEU A 94 -2.99 4.18 -0.62
CA LEU A 94 -3.91 5.05 -1.35
C LEU A 94 -3.63 6.54 -1.07
N GLY A 95 -3.95 7.37 -2.06
CA GLY A 95 -4.09 8.81 -1.88
C GLY A 95 -2.79 9.60 -1.71
N ARG A 96 -1.65 9.10 -2.17
CA ARG A 96 -0.38 9.81 -2.13
C ARG A 96 -0.13 10.61 -3.41
N ASP A 97 -0.23 9.97 -4.54
CA ASP A 97 -0.04 10.57 -5.86
C ASP A 97 -1.39 11.03 -6.43
N ILE A 98 -1.51 12.27 -6.91
CA ILE A 98 -2.80 12.82 -7.36
C ILE A 98 -3.27 12.27 -8.72
N TYR A 99 -2.40 11.61 -9.47
CA TYR A 99 -2.71 11.01 -10.77
C TYR A 99 -2.74 9.49 -10.74
N ARG A 100 -2.57 8.90 -9.56
CA ARG A 100 -2.62 7.47 -9.32
C ARG A 100 -3.33 7.21 -7.99
N GLU A 101 -4.41 6.47 -8.06
CA GLU A 101 -5.24 6.18 -6.88
C GLU A 101 -4.50 5.34 -5.85
N VAL A 102 -3.72 4.37 -6.33
CA VAL A 102 -3.00 3.40 -5.50
C VAL A 102 -1.53 3.40 -5.85
N ASP A 103 -0.66 3.45 -4.85
CA ASP A 103 0.77 3.15 -4.94
C ASP A 103 0.98 1.66 -4.63
N PRO A 104 1.14 0.80 -5.67
CA PRO A 104 1.30 -0.63 -5.49
C PRO A 104 2.78 -0.97 -5.23
N TYR A 105 3.08 -1.48 -4.04
CA TYR A 105 4.41 -1.98 -3.70
C TYR A 105 4.39 -3.51 -3.68
N ILE A 106 5.32 -4.14 -4.40
CA ILE A 106 5.47 -5.59 -4.44
C ILE A 106 6.92 -6.01 -4.16
N ALA A 107 7.10 -7.22 -3.64
CA ALA A 107 8.41 -7.83 -3.56
C ALA A 107 8.68 -8.64 -4.83
N TYR A 108 9.74 -8.34 -5.56
CA TYR A 108 10.19 -9.15 -6.70
C TYR A 108 11.02 -10.36 -6.24
N ASP A 109 11.61 -10.28 -5.05
CA ASP A 109 12.33 -11.38 -4.41
C ASP A 109 11.51 -11.96 -3.26
N ALA A 110 11.32 -13.29 -3.26
CA ALA A 110 10.62 -13.95 -2.16
C ALA A 110 11.34 -13.74 -0.83
N VAL A 111 10.61 -13.36 0.20
CA VAL A 111 11.12 -13.24 1.58
C VAL A 111 10.69 -14.43 2.44
N GLY A 112 11.37 -14.69 3.55
CA GLY A 112 10.93 -15.69 4.52
C GLY A 112 9.57 -15.33 5.12
N ILE A 113 8.70 -16.32 5.30
CA ILE A 113 7.35 -16.13 5.86
C ILE A 113 7.38 -15.47 7.25
N GLU A 114 8.39 -15.77 8.05
CA GLU A 114 8.60 -15.16 9.36
C GLU A 114 8.86 -13.65 9.28
N ARG A 115 9.53 -13.19 8.22
CA ARG A 115 9.78 -11.77 7.96
C ARG A 115 8.48 -11.03 7.60
N PHE A 116 7.65 -11.68 6.80
CA PHE A 116 6.32 -11.17 6.47
C PHE A 116 5.44 -11.06 7.73
N ILE A 117 5.36 -12.14 8.51
CA ILE A 117 4.57 -12.18 9.76
C ILE A 117 5.09 -11.17 10.79
N ASP A 118 6.39 -10.95 10.89
CA ASP A 118 6.95 -9.94 11.81
C ASP A 118 6.51 -8.53 11.43
N GLY A 119 6.53 -8.16 10.14
CA GLY A 119 5.99 -6.89 9.66
C GLY A 119 4.50 -6.72 9.98
N LEU A 120 3.69 -7.76 9.71
CA LEU A 120 2.27 -7.76 10.07
C LEU A 120 2.05 -7.53 11.57
N ARG A 121 2.81 -8.18 12.43
CA ARG A 121 2.68 -8.03 13.90
C ARG A 121 3.03 -6.63 14.37
N ARG A 122 4.08 -6.03 13.81
CA ARG A 122 4.57 -4.71 14.21
C ARG A 122 3.61 -3.60 13.85
N ARG A 123 2.97 -3.71 12.68
CA ARG A 123 2.09 -2.70 12.13
C ARG A 123 0.64 -3.15 12.04
N ARG A 124 0.28 -4.19 12.81
CA ARG A 124 -1.01 -4.85 12.79
C ARG A 124 -2.19 -3.89 12.92
N GLU A 125 -2.13 -2.98 13.88
CA GLU A 125 -3.22 -2.04 14.14
C GLU A 125 -3.43 -1.12 12.92
N TRP A 126 -2.38 -0.57 12.38
CA TRP A 126 -2.46 0.26 11.18
C TRP A 126 -2.95 -0.53 9.97
N LEU A 127 -2.36 -1.67 9.66
CA LEU A 127 -2.74 -2.49 8.50
C LEU A 127 -4.21 -2.92 8.53
N LEU A 128 -4.76 -3.18 9.72
CA LEU A 128 -6.14 -3.65 9.85
C LEU A 128 -7.15 -2.53 10.01
N GLU A 129 -6.76 -1.36 10.50
CA GLU A 129 -7.70 -0.29 10.85
C GLU A 129 -7.71 0.88 9.85
N ASP A 130 -6.61 1.10 9.16
CA ASP A 130 -6.47 2.24 8.25
C ASP A 130 -7.20 1.98 6.93
N GLY A 131 -8.00 2.95 6.48
CA GLY A 131 -8.76 2.87 5.24
C GLY A 131 -7.98 3.25 3.99
N LEU A 132 -6.68 3.55 4.12
CA LEU A 132 -5.83 3.96 3.01
C LEU A 132 -4.76 2.91 2.68
N VAL A 133 -4.91 1.69 3.16
CA VAL A 133 -3.92 0.64 2.97
C VAL A 133 -4.55 -0.71 2.67
N GLY A 134 -4.06 -1.37 1.64
CA GLY A 134 -4.25 -2.79 1.35
C GLY A 134 -2.94 -3.53 1.53
N PHE A 135 -2.98 -4.81 1.84
CA PHE A 135 -1.77 -5.61 2.04
C PHE A 135 -2.01 -7.10 1.85
N GLY A 136 -0.97 -7.81 1.53
CA GLY A 136 -1.08 -9.24 1.31
C GLY A 136 0.23 -9.93 1.04
N ALA A 137 0.16 -11.15 0.57
CA ALA A 137 1.30 -11.90 0.07
C ALA A 137 0.88 -12.95 -0.95
N MET A 138 1.81 -13.28 -1.83
CA MET A 138 1.64 -14.32 -2.84
C MET A 138 2.77 -15.35 -2.74
N SER A 139 2.48 -16.57 -3.18
CA SER A 139 3.48 -17.62 -3.49
C SER A 139 3.16 -18.25 -4.83
N LEU A 140 4.20 -18.77 -5.51
CA LEU A 140 4.07 -19.39 -6.82
C LEU A 140 3.88 -20.92 -6.73
N GLU A 141 4.54 -21.55 -5.74
CA GLU A 141 4.50 -22.99 -5.53
C GLU A 141 4.43 -23.32 -4.02
N PRO A 142 3.27 -23.76 -3.52
CA PRO A 142 1.97 -23.79 -4.18
C PRO A 142 1.50 -22.36 -4.52
N PHE A 143 0.64 -22.24 -5.56
CA PHE A 143 0.06 -20.93 -5.86
C PHE A 143 -0.97 -20.56 -4.80
N VAL A 144 -0.66 -19.48 -4.09
CA VAL A 144 -1.54 -18.87 -3.08
C VAL A 144 -1.38 -17.35 -3.18
N TYR A 145 -2.49 -16.65 -3.29
CA TYR A 145 -2.56 -15.19 -3.19
C TYR A 145 -3.54 -14.85 -2.07
N ILE A 146 -3.11 -14.08 -1.09
CA ILE A 146 -3.92 -13.60 0.03
C ILE A 146 -3.77 -12.10 0.06
N TYR A 147 -4.87 -11.39 -0.05
CA TYR A 147 -4.87 -9.93 -0.02
C TYR A 147 -6.03 -9.42 0.83
N VAL A 148 -5.78 -8.38 1.61
CA VAL A 148 -6.76 -7.63 2.40
C VAL A 148 -6.74 -6.22 1.84
N ASP A 149 -7.82 -5.80 1.22
CA ASP A 149 -7.94 -4.47 0.63
C ASP A 149 -8.10 -3.36 1.68
N GLU A 150 -8.29 -2.14 1.25
CA GLU A 150 -8.52 -0.98 2.10
C GLU A 150 -9.84 -1.05 2.87
N HIS A 151 -10.85 -1.76 2.36
CA HIS A 151 -12.13 -2.01 3.03
C HIS A 151 -12.04 -3.14 4.08
N LYS A 152 -10.91 -3.85 4.10
CA LYS A 152 -10.64 -5.07 4.87
C LYS A 152 -11.48 -6.27 4.42
N ILE A 153 -11.79 -6.30 3.14
CA ILE A 153 -12.29 -7.48 2.43
C ILE A 153 -11.09 -8.34 2.03
N LEU A 154 -11.23 -9.66 2.14
CA LEU A 154 -10.15 -10.56 1.80
C LEU A 154 -10.39 -11.17 0.42
N THR A 155 -9.38 -11.07 -0.44
CA THR A 155 -9.28 -11.89 -1.66
C THR A 155 -8.32 -13.04 -1.40
N LEU A 156 -8.78 -14.25 -1.65
CA LEU A 156 -7.96 -15.47 -1.59
C LEU A 156 -7.98 -16.14 -2.95
N ARG A 157 -6.81 -16.42 -3.51
CA ARG A 157 -6.68 -17.25 -4.71
C ARG A 157 -5.77 -18.42 -4.40
N VAL A 158 -6.20 -19.61 -4.73
CA VAL A 158 -5.45 -20.84 -4.45
C VAL A 158 -5.50 -21.81 -5.63
N GLU A 159 -4.42 -22.53 -5.85
CA GLU A 159 -4.43 -23.64 -6.79
C GLU A 159 -5.47 -24.72 -6.42
N PRO A 160 -5.94 -25.56 -7.39
CA PRO A 160 -7.00 -26.53 -7.13
C PRO A 160 -6.73 -27.52 -5.99
N SER A 161 -5.47 -27.85 -5.72
CA SER A 161 -5.07 -28.75 -4.64
C SER A 161 -5.37 -28.22 -3.24
N LEU A 162 -5.47 -26.90 -3.08
CA LEU A 162 -5.71 -26.21 -1.80
C LEU A 162 -7.19 -25.85 -1.57
N LYS A 163 -8.08 -26.06 -2.56
CA LYS A 163 -9.50 -25.69 -2.47
C LYS A 163 -10.16 -26.16 -1.18
N ASP A 164 -10.12 -27.46 -0.91
CA ASP A 164 -10.79 -28.07 0.25
C ASP A 164 -10.22 -27.54 1.58
N ARG A 165 -8.94 -27.15 1.59
CA ARG A 165 -8.30 -26.58 2.78
C ARG A 165 -8.76 -25.16 3.00
N ALA A 166 -8.87 -24.36 1.95
CA ALA A 166 -9.40 -23.00 2.00
C ALA A 166 -10.84 -22.99 2.49
N GLU A 167 -11.71 -23.82 1.90
CA GLU A 167 -13.12 -23.90 2.28
C GLU A 167 -13.32 -24.38 3.73
N ARG A 168 -12.49 -25.30 4.23
CA ARG A 168 -12.52 -25.69 5.64
C ARG A 168 -12.14 -24.55 6.58
N ILE A 169 -11.20 -23.70 6.18
CA ILE A 169 -10.86 -22.51 6.97
C ILE A 169 -12.06 -21.55 6.98
N LEU A 170 -12.68 -21.24 5.83
CA LEU A 170 -13.84 -20.36 5.74
C LEU A 170 -15.02 -20.90 6.57
N ALA A 171 -15.29 -22.20 6.47
CA ALA A 171 -16.33 -22.85 7.27
C ALA A 171 -16.08 -22.80 8.79
N ALA A 172 -14.83 -22.85 9.24
CA ALA A 172 -14.47 -22.69 10.66
C ALA A 172 -14.77 -21.26 11.20
N PHE A 173 -14.97 -20.31 10.29
CA PHE A 173 -15.41 -18.95 10.60
C PHE A 173 -16.92 -18.75 10.39
N ASP A 174 -17.70 -19.83 10.24
CA ASP A 174 -19.13 -19.80 9.96
C ASP A 174 -19.51 -18.99 8.72
N LEU A 175 -18.58 -18.88 7.76
CA LEU A 175 -18.81 -18.20 6.49
C LEU A 175 -19.45 -19.17 5.49
N ALA A 176 -20.55 -18.74 4.87
CA ALA A 176 -21.25 -19.48 3.84
C ALA A 176 -20.93 -18.93 2.45
N ALA A 177 -20.96 -19.79 1.45
CA ALA A 177 -20.90 -19.36 0.05
C ALA A 177 -22.18 -18.60 -0.30
N LEU A 178 -22.04 -17.40 -0.85
CA LEU A 178 -23.11 -16.51 -1.26
C LEU A 178 -22.90 -16.06 -2.71
N PRO A 179 -23.97 -15.81 -3.47
CA PRO A 179 -23.84 -15.24 -4.80
C PRO A 179 -23.19 -13.85 -4.77
N GLU A 180 -23.48 -13.06 -3.73
CA GLU A 180 -23.07 -11.67 -3.60
C GLU A 180 -22.95 -11.30 -2.10
N PRO A 181 -21.83 -11.60 -1.45
CA PRO A 181 -21.57 -11.10 -0.10
C PRO A 181 -21.44 -9.58 -0.15
N GLN A 182 -21.87 -8.87 0.89
CA GLN A 182 -21.88 -7.42 0.92
C GLN A 182 -21.03 -6.91 2.09
N GLY A 183 -19.91 -6.28 1.76
CA GLY A 183 -19.04 -5.54 2.66
C GLY A 183 -19.37 -4.05 2.69
N ILE A 184 -18.46 -3.24 3.20
CA ILE A 184 -18.59 -1.79 3.18
C ILE A 184 -18.49 -1.23 1.75
N ASP A 185 -17.73 -1.86 0.88
CA ASP A 185 -17.56 -1.58 -0.55
C ASP A 185 -18.86 -1.60 -1.35
N SER A 186 -19.85 -2.35 -0.88
CA SER A 186 -21.18 -2.44 -1.51
C SER A 186 -22.11 -1.24 -1.19
N PHE A 187 -21.65 -0.30 -0.38
CA PHE A 187 -22.40 0.88 0.06
C PHE A 187 -21.62 2.15 -0.24
N GLU A 188 -22.32 3.29 -0.30
CA GLU A 188 -21.63 4.57 -0.38
C GLU A 188 -20.82 4.82 0.91
N HIS A 189 -19.52 5.03 0.80
CA HIS A 189 -18.60 5.10 1.92
C HIS A 189 -17.46 6.08 1.66
N GLU A 190 -16.73 6.40 2.72
CA GLU A 190 -15.53 7.24 2.67
C GLU A 190 -14.36 6.55 3.37
N HIS A 191 -13.16 6.91 2.93
CA HIS A 191 -11.89 6.45 3.48
C HIS A 191 -11.19 7.56 4.26
N ARG A 192 -10.47 7.16 5.30
CA ARG A 192 -9.59 8.05 6.08
C ARG A 192 -8.43 7.28 6.69
N THR A 193 -7.38 8.00 7.05
CA THR A 193 -6.37 7.41 7.93
C THR A 193 -6.94 7.16 9.33
N ALA A 194 -6.54 6.05 9.93
CA ALA A 194 -6.83 5.73 11.32
C ALA A 194 -5.70 6.13 12.28
N LEU A 195 -4.59 6.68 11.77
CA LEU A 195 -3.47 7.12 12.59
C LEU A 195 -3.83 8.40 13.36
N ALA A 196 -3.39 8.44 14.61
CA ALA A 196 -3.43 9.67 15.38
C ALA A 196 -2.51 10.73 14.72
N PRO A 197 -2.97 11.99 14.61
CA PRO A 197 -2.14 13.05 14.08
C PRO A 197 -0.87 13.22 14.93
N PRO A 198 0.29 13.50 14.32
CA PRO A 198 1.49 13.78 15.07
C PRO A 198 1.28 15.02 15.95
N GLU A 199 1.77 14.99 17.19
CA GLU A 199 1.73 16.16 18.06
C GLU A 199 2.63 17.27 17.49
N GLU A 200 2.12 18.51 17.44
CA GLU A 200 2.88 19.65 16.95
C GLU A 200 4.17 19.84 17.78
N GLY A 201 5.32 19.77 17.11
CA GLY A 201 6.62 19.95 17.75
C GLY A 201 7.20 18.73 18.46
N ALA A 202 6.53 17.58 18.43
CA ALA A 202 7.12 16.33 18.92
C ALA A 202 8.20 15.85 17.94
N GLU A 203 9.47 15.96 18.35
CA GLU A 203 10.62 15.47 17.58
C GLU A 203 11.33 14.32 18.36
N GLY A 204 11.96 13.40 17.65
CA GLY A 204 12.79 12.34 18.24
C GLY A 204 12.06 11.05 18.59
N GLU A 205 12.62 10.26 19.50
CA GLU A 205 12.13 8.91 19.85
C GLU A 205 10.72 8.86 20.46
N GLY A 206 10.20 9.98 20.94
CA GLY A 206 8.84 10.09 21.50
C GLY A 206 7.76 10.43 20.48
N ALA A 207 8.12 10.81 19.26
CA ALA A 207 7.14 11.15 18.23
C ALA A 207 6.42 9.89 17.70
N LEU A 208 5.13 10.06 17.38
CA LEU A 208 4.36 8.99 16.74
C LEU A 208 4.87 8.76 15.31
N ALA A 209 4.75 7.52 14.85
CA ALA A 209 5.06 7.17 13.47
C ALA A 209 4.00 7.75 12.54
N THR A 210 4.44 8.38 11.48
CA THR A 210 3.58 8.78 10.36
C THR A 210 3.32 7.58 9.44
N GLN A 211 2.39 7.73 8.51
CA GLN A 211 2.18 6.72 7.45
C GLN A 211 3.48 6.47 6.66
N GLU A 212 4.23 7.52 6.35
CA GLU A 212 5.52 7.41 5.64
C GLU A 212 6.55 6.59 6.44
N ASP A 213 6.68 6.83 7.75
CA ASP A 213 7.58 6.04 8.61
C ASP A 213 7.21 4.55 8.60
N ILE A 214 5.90 4.23 8.55
CA ILE A 214 5.42 2.85 8.54
C ILE A 214 5.66 2.19 7.19
N VAL A 215 5.32 2.88 6.12
CA VAL A 215 5.50 2.38 4.74
C VAL A 215 6.98 2.13 4.46
N GLU A 216 7.88 3.06 4.83
CA GLU A 216 9.33 2.87 4.71
C GLU A 216 9.82 1.64 5.47
N GLU A 217 9.38 1.46 6.72
CA GLU A 217 9.74 0.25 7.47
C GLU A 217 9.30 -1.04 6.78
N LEU A 218 8.08 -1.03 6.19
CA LEU A 218 7.56 -2.20 5.48
C LEU A 218 8.27 -2.42 4.15
N ILE A 219 8.59 -1.35 3.39
CA ILE A 219 9.40 -1.42 2.17
C ILE A 219 10.74 -2.12 2.47
N GLU A 220 11.48 -1.65 3.46
CA GLU A 220 12.75 -2.24 3.85
C GLU A 220 12.59 -3.69 4.33
N ARG A 221 11.61 -3.94 5.23
CA ARG A 221 11.38 -5.25 5.83
C ARG A 221 10.91 -6.29 4.85
N TRP A 222 9.98 -5.96 3.99
CA TRP A 222 9.39 -6.86 3.00
C TRP A 222 10.12 -6.83 1.65
N ARG A 223 11.14 -5.98 1.49
CA ARG A 223 11.88 -5.76 0.25
C ARG A 223 10.95 -5.36 -0.90
N LEU A 224 10.10 -4.40 -0.63
CA LEU A 224 9.13 -3.92 -1.59
C LEU A 224 9.75 -2.91 -2.56
N THR A 225 9.23 -2.89 -3.77
CA THR A 225 9.53 -1.90 -4.80
C THR A 225 8.20 -1.37 -5.34
N LEU A 226 8.11 -0.08 -5.63
CA LEU A 226 6.95 0.50 -6.27
C LEU A 226 6.78 -0.11 -7.68
N ASN A 227 5.64 -0.75 -7.92
CA ASN A 227 5.34 -1.48 -9.15
C ASN A 227 4.59 -0.59 -10.14
N VAL A 228 5.29 0.36 -10.74
CA VAL A 228 4.76 1.27 -11.77
C VAL A 228 5.73 1.35 -12.93
N ASP A 229 5.24 1.79 -14.09
CA ASP A 229 6.13 2.11 -15.22
C ASP A 229 6.97 3.35 -14.87
N ALA A 230 8.25 3.14 -14.64
CA ALA A 230 9.16 4.22 -14.26
C ALA A 230 9.50 5.18 -15.43
N GLU A 231 9.37 4.72 -16.67
CA GLU A 231 9.67 5.52 -17.87
C GLU A 231 8.46 6.31 -18.36
N GLY A 232 7.25 5.90 -17.97
CA GLY A 232 6.00 6.56 -18.32
C GLY A 232 5.61 7.66 -17.32
N ASN A 233 4.74 8.57 -17.75
CA ASN A 233 4.05 9.52 -16.90
C ASN A 233 2.60 9.63 -17.34
N VAL A 234 1.82 8.65 -16.92
CA VAL A 234 0.41 8.52 -17.28
C VAL A 234 -0.49 8.60 -16.03
N ASP A 235 -1.73 8.96 -16.23
CA ASP A 235 -2.75 8.84 -15.18
C ASP A 235 -3.42 7.44 -15.20
N ASP A 236 -4.37 7.21 -14.28
CA ASP A 236 -5.14 5.95 -14.18
C ASP A 236 -5.95 5.62 -15.44
N GLN A 237 -6.14 6.58 -16.34
CA GLN A 237 -6.82 6.40 -17.63
C GLN A 237 -5.84 6.15 -18.78
N GLY A 238 -4.53 6.07 -18.50
CA GLY A 238 -3.47 5.90 -19.48
C GLY A 238 -3.17 7.15 -20.32
N ARG A 239 -3.58 8.35 -19.86
CA ARG A 239 -3.31 9.61 -20.56
C ARG A 239 -1.92 10.10 -20.20
N ASP A 240 -1.12 10.42 -21.21
CA ASP A 240 0.19 11.04 -21.02
C ASP A 240 0.04 12.44 -20.41
N LEU A 241 0.72 12.65 -19.30
CA LEU A 241 0.71 13.91 -18.54
C LEU A 241 1.88 14.83 -18.90
N GLY A 242 2.88 14.34 -19.68
CA GLY A 242 4.10 15.08 -19.97
C GLY A 242 4.93 15.34 -18.70
N ALA A 243 5.48 16.55 -18.58
CA ALA A 243 6.25 16.92 -17.38
C ALA A 243 5.34 17.45 -16.29
N THR A 244 5.32 16.75 -15.14
CA THR A 244 4.50 17.08 -13.96
C THR A 244 5.35 17.48 -12.77
N PRO A 245 4.78 18.20 -11.78
CA PRO A 245 5.41 18.42 -10.48
C PRO A 245 5.50 17.13 -9.66
N TRP A 246 6.63 16.96 -8.95
CA TRP A 246 6.90 15.83 -8.06
C TRP A 246 7.42 16.29 -6.71
N ARG A 247 7.11 15.54 -5.69
CA ARG A 247 7.77 15.53 -4.39
C ARG A 247 8.51 14.21 -4.24
N CYS A 248 9.84 14.28 -4.14
CA CYS A 248 10.66 13.12 -3.86
C CYS A 248 11.21 13.20 -2.44
N VAL A 249 11.10 12.12 -1.68
CA VAL A 249 11.76 11.96 -0.37
C VAL A 249 12.96 11.07 -0.57
N VAL A 250 14.14 11.62 -0.36
CA VAL A 250 15.42 10.95 -0.56
C VAL A 250 16.04 10.62 0.80
N ALA A 251 16.41 9.36 0.99
CA ALA A 251 17.26 8.92 2.09
C ALA A 251 18.73 9.02 1.68
N LEU A 252 19.52 9.66 2.52
CA LEU A 252 20.96 9.81 2.36
C LEU A 252 21.66 9.02 3.45
N ARG A 253 22.50 8.06 3.09
CA ARG A 253 23.34 7.30 4.02
C ARG A 253 24.68 8.01 4.19
N ASN A 254 25.04 8.28 5.43
CA ASN A 254 26.37 8.79 5.74
C ASN A 254 27.31 7.61 6.02
N GLU A 255 28.35 7.47 5.20
CA GLU A 255 29.34 6.39 5.33
C GLU A 255 30.08 6.40 6.69
N GLN A 256 30.11 7.52 7.42
CA GLN A 256 30.89 7.67 8.65
C GLN A 256 30.13 7.31 9.92
N ASP A 257 28.80 7.43 9.94
CA ASP A 257 28.01 7.36 11.18
C ASP A 257 26.86 6.34 11.14
N ASP A 258 26.66 5.64 10.02
CA ASP A 258 25.48 4.76 9.77
C ASP A 258 24.12 5.50 9.97
N GLU A 259 24.18 6.83 9.94
CA GLU A 259 23.01 7.70 10.12
C GLU A 259 22.35 7.98 8.77
N VAL A 260 21.03 7.79 8.71
CA VAL A 260 20.21 8.13 7.54
C VAL A 260 19.60 9.51 7.74
N CYS A 261 19.98 10.47 6.89
CA CYS A 261 19.31 11.75 6.77
C CYS A 261 18.28 11.70 5.66
N ARG A 262 17.22 12.50 5.77
CA ARG A 262 16.19 12.59 4.73
C ARG A 262 16.09 14.00 4.20
N ALA A 263 15.82 14.13 2.91
CA ALA A 263 15.53 15.40 2.27
C ALA A 263 14.29 15.27 1.37
N GLU A 264 13.47 16.30 1.33
CA GLU A 264 12.44 16.45 0.31
C GLU A 264 12.98 17.30 -0.83
N VAL A 265 12.78 16.81 -2.05
CA VAL A 265 13.10 17.54 -3.28
C VAL A 265 11.81 17.77 -4.05
N TYR A 266 11.50 19.03 -4.31
CA TYR A 266 10.37 19.43 -5.16
C TYR A 266 10.92 19.76 -6.54
N LEU A 267 10.42 19.08 -7.55
CA LEU A 267 10.96 19.11 -8.90
C LEU A 267 9.85 18.97 -9.96
N VAL A 268 10.21 19.16 -11.22
CA VAL A 268 9.36 18.82 -12.38
C VAL A 268 10.09 17.79 -13.22
N ALA A 269 9.41 16.70 -13.60
CA ALA A 269 9.98 15.63 -14.41
C ALA A 269 8.93 14.99 -15.33
N PRO A 270 9.35 14.42 -16.47
CA PRO A 270 8.47 13.75 -17.43
C PRO A 270 8.20 12.27 -17.10
N SER A 271 8.90 11.69 -16.12
CA SER A 271 8.73 10.29 -15.70
C SER A 271 9.23 10.10 -14.27
N LEU A 272 8.90 8.96 -13.66
CA LEU A 272 9.39 8.58 -12.32
C LEU A 272 10.92 8.44 -12.33
N ALA A 273 11.49 7.72 -13.31
CA ALA A 273 12.94 7.52 -13.42
C ALA A 273 13.70 8.85 -13.49
N GLU A 274 13.18 9.80 -14.27
CA GLU A 274 13.77 11.13 -14.37
C GLU A 274 13.59 11.95 -13.09
N ALA A 275 12.45 11.80 -12.38
CA ALA A 275 12.21 12.45 -11.09
C ALA A 275 13.21 11.97 -10.03
N GLU A 276 13.43 10.66 -9.94
CA GLU A 276 14.40 10.06 -9.02
C GLU A 276 15.83 10.53 -9.32
N ARG A 277 16.23 10.52 -10.58
CA ARG A 277 17.54 11.01 -11.02
C ARG A 277 17.75 12.49 -10.63
N ILE A 278 16.80 13.36 -10.97
CA ILE A 278 16.87 14.79 -10.65
C ILE A 278 16.90 15.01 -9.12
N ALA A 279 16.14 14.22 -8.37
CA ALA A 279 16.10 14.36 -6.91
C ALA A 279 17.44 14.04 -6.26
N ILE A 280 18.13 12.99 -6.69
CA ILE A 280 19.45 12.60 -6.18
C ILE A 280 20.51 13.61 -6.59
N GLU A 281 20.53 14.02 -7.86
CA GLU A 281 21.46 15.03 -8.37
C GLU A 281 21.30 16.41 -7.68
N ALA A 282 20.06 16.78 -7.31
CA ALA A 282 19.78 18.02 -6.58
C ALA A 282 20.40 18.06 -5.17
N LEU A 283 20.83 16.91 -4.67
CA LEU A 283 21.51 16.74 -3.38
C LEU A 283 23.03 16.56 -3.52
N ASP A 284 23.59 16.88 -4.71
CA ASP A 284 25.01 16.69 -5.06
C ASP A 284 25.47 15.23 -4.88
N ARG A 285 24.58 14.26 -5.21
CA ARG A 285 24.87 12.83 -5.16
C ARG A 285 24.87 12.22 -6.56
N ASP A 286 25.58 11.11 -6.68
CA ASP A 286 25.60 10.30 -7.90
C ASP A 286 24.38 9.36 -7.89
N PRO A 287 23.48 9.42 -8.89
CA PRO A 287 22.33 8.52 -8.97
C PRO A 287 22.66 7.03 -9.02
N ASP A 288 23.88 6.69 -9.48
CA ASP A 288 24.36 5.31 -9.58
C ASP A 288 25.07 4.83 -8.29
N ALA A 289 25.18 5.71 -7.27
CA ALA A 289 25.82 5.36 -6.00
C ALA A 289 24.83 4.84 -4.97
N ASP A 290 25.26 3.90 -4.13
CA ASP A 290 24.43 3.26 -3.08
C ASP A 290 24.23 4.15 -1.82
N ASP A 291 24.68 5.42 -1.84
CA ASP A 291 24.63 6.34 -0.70
C ASP A 291 23.38 7.22 -0.65
N ALA A 292 22.56 7.17 -1.70
CA ALA A 292 21.27 7.87 -1.81
C ALA A 292 20.22 6.98 -2.44
N CYS A 293 19.00 6.98 -1.90
CA CYS A 293 17.87 6.31 -2.54
C CYS A 293 16.59 7.13 -2.37
N VAL A 294 15.74 7.12 -3.39
CA VAL A 294 14.41 7.72 -3.31
C VAL A 294 13.48 6.74 -2.61
N LEU A 295 12.92 7.17 -1.48
CA LEU A 295 11.95 6.40 -0.70
C LEU A 295 10.54 6.56 -1.24
N PHE A 296 10.21 7.78 -1.66
CA PHE A 296 8.90 8.15 -2.17
C PHE A 296 9.03 9.16 -3.29
N ALA A 297 8.22 9.01 -4.32
CA ALA A 297 8.09 9.93 -5.44
C ALA A 297 6.60 10.08 -5.79
N ASP A 298 6.03 11.19 -5.35
CA ASP A 298 4.60 11.48 -5.50
C ASP A 298 4.41 12.66 -6.45
N ARG A 299 3.52 12.55 -7.44
CA ARG A 299 3.12 13.69 -8.27
C ARG A 299 2.20 14.60 -7.47
N LEU A 300 2.40 15.89 -7.62
CA LEU A 300 1.67 16.93 -6.90
C LEU A 300 0.71 17.69 -7.80
N SER A 301 -0.35 18.22 -7.21
CA SER A 301 -1.15 19.25 -7.87
C SER A 301 -0.33 20.54 -8.07
N PRO A 302 -0.67 21.35 -9.08
CA PRO A 302 -0.04 22.66 -9.26
C PRO A 302 -0.12 23.54 -8.01
N GLU A 303 -1.21 23.47 -7.25
CA GLU A 303 -1.45 24.23 -6.03
C GLU A 303 -0.53 23.77 -4.88
N GLU A 304 -0.39 22.46 -4.67
CA GLU A 304 0.52 21.90 -3.67
C GLU A 304 1.96 22.22 -3.99
N PHE A 305 2.34 22.08 -5.26
CA PHE A 305 3.67 22.43 -5.72
C PHE A 305 3.95 23.94 -5.53
N ALA A 306 3.00 24.81 -5.90
CA ALA A 306 3.13 26.25 -5.70
C ALA A 306 3.27 26.62 -4.22
N SER A 307 2.54 25.96 -3.34
CA SER A 307 2.67 26.14 -1.89
C SER A 307 4.06 25.72 -1.39
N ALA A 308 4.64 24.68 -1.96
CA ALA A 308 5.94 24.16 -1.56
C ALA A 308 7.11 25.02 -2.09
N VAL A 309 7.06 25.45 -3.36
CA VAL A 309 8.16 26.12 -4.09
C VAL A 309 8.05 27.64 -4.05
N GLY A 310 6.84 28.18 -3.83
CA GLY A 310 6.58 29.62 -3.79
C GLY A 310 6.62 30.27 -5.18
N PRO A 311 7.15 31.52 -5.30
CA PRO A 311 7.07 32.31 -6.54
C PRO A 311 7.72 31.70 -7.78
N LYS A 312 8.48 30.62 -7.64
CA LYS A 312 9.13 29.94 -8.76
C LYS A 312 8.20 28.93 -9.47
N ALA A 313 7.04 28.64 -8.89
CA ALA A 313 6.14 27.60 -9.39
C ALA A 313 5.66 27.83 -10.83
N ASP A 314 5.25 29.08 -11.15
CA ASP A 314 4.73 29.41 -12.50
C ASP A 314 5.78 29.21 -13.60
N ALA A 315 7.06 29.47 -13.29
CA ALA A 315 8.16 29.28 -14.22
C ALA A 315 8.62 27.81 -14.32
N ALA A 316 8.21 26.97 -13.38
CA ALA A 316 8.61 25.59 -13.30
C ALA A 316 7.78 24.67 -14.21
N ILE A 317 6.50 24.99 -14.41
CA ILE A 317 5.57 24.16 -15.19
C ILE A 317 6.12 23.97 -16.63
N GLY A 318 6.32 22.71 -17.01
CA GLY A 318 6.84 22.33 -18.31
C GLY A 318 8.37 22.42 -18.46
N ASN A 319 9.10 22.81 -17.41
CA ASN A 319 10.56 22.86 -17.41
C ASN A 319 11.13 21.83 -16.41
N PRO A 320 11.62 20.66 -16.85
CA PRO A 320 12.21 19.66 -15.95
C PRO A 320 13.40 20.22 -15.15
N GLY A 321 13.48 19.86 -13.87
CA GLY A 321 14.55 20.24 -12.97
C GLY A 321 14.13 20.43 -11.53
N PRO A 322 15.08 20.62 -10.59
CA PRO A 322 14.80 20.84 -9.17
C PRO A 322 14.43 22.30 -8.90
N TYR A 323 13.50 22.53 -7.98
CA TYR A 323 13.00 23.87 -7.63
C TYR A 323 13.12 24.20 -6.14
N ALA A 324 13.02 23.21 -5.27
CA ALA A 324 13.26 23.40 -3.83
C ALA A 324 13.81 22.11 -3.22
N VAL A 325 14.68 22.27 -2.23
CA VAL A 325 15.21 21.19 -1.40
C VAL A 325 14.96 21.57 0.06
N ARG A 326 14.40 20.65 0.83
CA ARG A 326 14.17 20.81 2.28
C ARG A 326 14.79 19.65 3.02
N ALA A 327 15.66 19.90 3.98
CA ALA A 327 16.14 18.88 4.89
C ALA A 327 14.97 18.47 5.81
N LEU A 328 14.64 17.20 5.87
CA LEU A 328 13.74 16.66 6.87
C LEU A 328 14.58 16.39 8.13
N LYS A 329 14.15 16.96 9.24
CA LYS A 329 14.74 16.61 10.54
C LYS A 329 14.35 15.15 10.85
N ARG A 330 15.25 14.44 11.49
CA ARG A 330 15.08 13.05 11.94
C ARG A 330 13.89 12.84 12.82
#